data_683fd7bf3e26fa9efb74885072df4916
#
_entry.id   683fd7bf3e26fa9efb74885072df4916
#
_cell.length_a   1.000
_cell.length_b   1.000
_cell.length_c   1.000
_cell.angle_alpha   90.00
_cell.angle_beta   90.00
_cell.angle_gamma   90.00
#
_symmetry.space_group_name_H-M   'P 1'
#
loop_
_entity.id
_entity.type
_entity.pdbx_description
1 polymer ?
#
loop_
_entity_poly.entity_id
_entity_poly.type
_entity_poly.pdbx_seq_one_letter_code
_entity_poly.pdbx_strand_id
1 'polypeptide(L)'
;MKHLYCKYLVLLAALGSVSCSAFNKLLKSDDNDKKYTRAIEYYNEGKYDKCALLMESLNQIFAGTERADTLAYYYGAALYKDGDFVTSGKVFDAFRRTYSRSPFVEDAEYMYAKGLYYS
;
A
#
# COMPACT_ATOMS: atom_id res chain seq x y z
N MET A 1 23.61 20.80 -29.01
CA MET A 1 22.29 20.25 -28.71
C MET A 1 22.32 18.87 -28.06
N LYS A 2 23.15 17.92 -28.52
CA LYS A 2 23.26 16.58 -27.93
C LYS A 2 23.71 16.56 -26.47
N HIS A 3 24.48 17.53 -26.00
CA HIS A 3 24.95 17.61 -24.61
C HIS A 3 23.87 18.07 -23.63
N LEU A 4 22.89 18.82 -24.07
CA LEU A 4 21.76 19.26 -23.24
C LEU A 4 20.81 18.10 -22.88
N TYR A 5 20.53 17.21 -23.83
CA TYR A 5 19.67 16.06 -23.63
C TYR A 5 20.28 15.05 -22.65
N CYS A 6 21.61 14.83 -22.72
CA CYS A 6 22.31 13.96 -21.77
C CYS A 6 22.25 14.48 -20.32
N LYS A 7 22.34 15.79 -20.12
CA LYS A 7 22.21 16.41 -18.79
C LYS A 7 20.81 16.23 -18.19
N TYR A 8 19.76 16.39 -18.99
CA TYR A 8 18.38 16.21 -18.55
C TYR A 8 18.05 14.72 -18.27
N LEU A 9 18.58 13.80 -19.07
CA LEU A 9 18.42 12.36 -18.86
C LEU A 9 19.10 11.89 -17.56
N VAL A 10 20.30 12.38 -17.28
CA VAL A 10 21.04 12.06 -16.05
C VAL A 10 20.33 12.65 -14.82
N LEU A 11 19.75 13.85 -14.93
CA LEU A 11 18.98 14.47 -13.84
C LEU A 11 17.69 13.67 -13.54
N LEU A 12 16.97 13.22 -14.56
CA LEU A 12 15.77 12.40 -14.42
C LEU A 12 16.07 11.03 -13.79
N ALA A 13 17.18 10.40 -14.18
CA ALA A 13 17.63 9.13 -13.59
C ALA A 13 18.04 9.29 -12.12
N ALA A 14 18.69 10.41 -11.76
CA ALA A 14 19.08 10.73 -10.40
C ALA A 14 17.85 10.94 -9.49
N LEU A 15 16.80 11.60 -9.98
CA LEU A 15 15.55 11.79 -9.25
C LEU A 15 14.82 10.46 -9.00
N GLY A 16 14.79 9.56 -9.96
CA GLY A 16 14.20 8.22 -9.82
C GLY A 16 14.94 7.36 -8.80
N SER A 17 16.28 7.38 -8.79
CA SER A 17 17.08 6.62 -7.82
C SER A 17 16.97 7.16 -6.39
N VAL A 18 16.82 8.46 -6.21
CA VAL A 18 16.59 9.08 -4.88
C VAL A 18 15.23 8.63 -4.32
N SER A 19 14.19 8.59 -5.16
CA SER A 19 12.83 8.15 -4.76
C SER A 19 12.81 6.69 -4.33
N CYS A 20 13.44 5.79 -5.09
CA CYS A 20 13.56 4.36 -4.75
C CYS A 20 14.39 4.14 -3.49
N SER A 21 15.48 4.88 -3.32
CA SER A 21 16.34 4.83 -2.13
C SER A 21 15.58 5.29 -0.88
N ALA A 22 14.80 6.35 -0.97
CA ALA A 22 13.98 6.87 0.13
C ALA A 22 12.91 5.84 0.55
N PHE A 23 12.25 5.18 -0.40
CA PHE A 23 11.27 4.15 -0.11
C PHE A 23 11.90 2.93 0.57
N ASN A 24 13.01 2.44 0.04
CA ASN A 24 13.72 1.30 0.63
C ASN A 24 14.21 1.59 2.05
N LYS A 25 14.69 2.80 2.29
CA LYS A 25 15.09 3.26 3.63
C LYS A 25 13.90 3.28 4.59
N LEU A 26 12.77 3.79 4.13
CA LEU A 26 11.53 3.83 4.91
C LEU A 26 11.03 2.42 5.24
N LEU A 27 11.04 1.51 4.27
CA LEU A 27 10.59 0.13 4.45
C LEU A 27 11.41 -0.60 5.53
N LYS A 28 12.70 -0.30 5.64
CA LYS A 28 13.62 -0.86 6.65
C LYS A 28 13.62 -0.11 7.98
N SER A 29 12.92 1.02 8.06
CA SER A 29 12.88 1.87 9.25
C SER A 29 12.09 1.22 10.38
N ASP A 30 12.46 1.51 11.63
CA ASP A 30 11.71 1.13 12.82
C ASP A 30 10.66 2.17 13.22
N ASP A 31 10.56 3.29 12.49
CA ASP A 31 9.55 4.32 12.72
C ASP A 31 8.21 3.89 12.10
N ASN A 32 7.47 3.09 12.84
CA ASN A 32 6.24 2.46 12.38
C ASN A 32 5.11 3.47 12.13
N ASP A 33 5.03 4.53 12.92
CA ASP A 33 4.04 5.59 12.73
C ASP A 33 4.27 6.33 11.42
N LYS A 34 5.52 6.65 11.12
CA LYS A 34 5.90 7.29 9.85
C LYS A 34 5.60 6.37 8.66
N LYS A 35 5.93 5.08 8.78
CA LYS A 35 5.62 4.09 7.73
C LYS A 35 4.12 4.00 7.47
N TYR A 36 3.33 3.97 8.53
CA TYR A 36 1.87 3.91 8.44
C TYR A 36 1.30 5.13 7.72
N THR A 37 1.69 6.33 8.15
CA THR A 37 1.24 7.58 7.54
C THR A 37 1.65 7.67 6.07
N ARG A 38 2.91 7.32 5.78
CA ARG A 38 3.42 7.37 4.40
C ARG A 38 2.75 6.34 3.49
N ALA A 39 2.40 5.19 4.03
CA ALA A 39 1.67 4.17 3.27
C ALA A 39 0.30 4.69 2.79
N ILE A 40 -0.43 5.38 3.65
CA ILE A 40 -1.73 5.99 3.29
C ILE A 40 -1.52 7.10 2.24
N GLU A 41 -0.47 7.91 2.38
CA GLU A 41 -0.12 8.92 1.38
C GLU A 41 0.17 8.29 0.02
N TYR A 42 0.92 7.18 -0.02
CA TYR A 42 1.17 6.44 -1.25
C TYR A 42 -0.12 5.93 -1.89
N TYR A 43 -1.05 5.43 -1.08
CA TYR A 43 -2.36 5.02 -1.59
C TYR A 43 -3.08 6.19 -2.28
N ASN A 44 -3.10 7.35 -1.63
CA ASN A 44 -3.75 8.55 -2.16
C ASN A 44 -3.05 9.11 -3.41
N GLU A 45 -1.75 8.84 -3.56
CA GLU A 45 -0.97 9.20 -4.75
C GLU A 45 -1.10 8.18 -5.89
N GLY A 46 -1.83 7.09 -5.69
CA GLY A 46 -1.97 6.01 -6.67
C GLY A 46 -0.78 5.05 -6.72
N LYS A 47 0.13 5.12 -5.76
CA LYS A 47 1.31 4.24 -5.64
C LYS A 47 0.94 3.03 -4.79
N TYR A 48 0.07 2.19 -5.33
CA TYR A 48 -0.57 1.10 -4.60
C TYR A 48 0.41 -0.01 -4.21
N ASP A 49 1.39 -0.31 -5.05
CA ASP A 49 2.46 -1.29 -4.78
C ASP A 49 3.27 -0.90 -3.54
N LYS A 50 3.66 0.36 -3.42
CA LYS A 50 4.41 0.89 -2.28
C LYS A 50 3.56 0.89 -1.00
N CYS A 51 2.29 1.28 -1.11
CA CYS A 51 1.35 1.19 0.01
C CYS A 51 1.24 -0.25 0.51
N ALA A 52 1.02 -1.22 -0.37
CA ALA A 52 0.86 -2.61 -0.01
C ALA A 52 2.10 -3.17 0.71
N LEU A 53 3.29 -2.87 0.21
CA LEU A 53 4.54 -3.32 0.83
C LEU A 53 4.73 -2.76 2.24
N LEU A 54 4.44 -1.47 2.44
CA LEU A 54 4.54 -0.85 3.76
C LEU A 54 3.50 -1.43 4.73
N MET A 55 2.25 -1.57 4.29
CA MET A 55 1.18 -2.11 5.13
C MET A 55 1.45 -3.57 5.51
N GLU A 56 1.97 -4.38 4.58
CA GLU A 56 2.39 -5.75 4.87
C GLU A 56 3.43 -5.79 5.98
N SER A 57 4.44 -4.93 5.91
CA SER A 57 5.49 -4.86 6.93
C SER A 57 4.97 -4.44 8.32
N LEU A 58 3.84 -3.74 8.37
CA LEU A 58 3.25 -3.22 9.61
C LEU A 58 2.17 -4.14 10.21
N ASN A 59 1.71 -5.13 9.46
CA ASN A 59 0.54 -5.92 9.83
C ASN A 59 0.67 -6.59 11.21
N GLN A 60 1.80 -7.23 11.48
CA GLN A 60 2.05 -7.87 12.77
C GLN A 60 2.23 -6.86 13.91
N ILE A 61 2.81 -5.71 13.60
CA ILE A 61 3.14 -4.67 14.58
C ILE A 61 1.87 -4.00 15.10
N PHE A 62 0.91 -3.73 14.23
CA PHE A 62 -0.34 -3.06 14.61
C PHE A 62 -1.48 -4.03 14.93
N ALA A 63 -1.26 -5.35 14.89
CA ALA A 63 -2.26 -6.35 15.25
C ALA A 63 -2.75 -6.12 16.69
N GLY A 64 -4.06 -6.12 16.89
CA GLY A 64 -4.68 -5.89 18.19
C GLY A 64 -4.75 -4.43 18.64
N THR A 65 -4.25 -3.48 17.84
CA THR A 65 -4.36 -2.05 18.12
C THR A 65 -5.61 -1.45 17.47
N GLU A 66 -5.93 -0.22 17.83
CA GLU A 66 -7.06 0.52 17.24
C GLU A 66 -6.86 0.86 15.76
N ARG A 67 -5.62 0.75 15.24
CA ARG A 67 -5.29 1.01 13.83
C ARG A 67 -5.32 -0.26 12.97
N ALA A 68 -5.55 -1.41 13.57
CA ALA A 68 -5.44 -2.70 12.87
C ALA A 68 -6.45 -2.82 11.72
N ASP A 69 -7.68 -2.36 11.91
CA ASP A 69 -8.72 -2.41 10.87
C ASP A 69 -8.42 -1.46 9.70
N THR A 70 -8.01 -0.23 9.98
CA THR A 70 -7.62 0.74 8.96
C THR A 70 -6.44 0.22 8.14
N LEU A 71 -5.43 -0.35 8.81
CA LEU A 71 -4.26 -0.94 8.14
C LEU A 71 -4.68 -2.08 7.22
N ALA A 72 -5.48 -3.00 7.71
CA ALA A 72 -5.94 -4.15 6.93
C ALA A 72 -6.79 -3.71 5.73
N TYR A 73 -7.63 -2.69 5.90
CA TYR A 73 -8.42 -2.12 4.81
C TYR A 73 -7.53 -1.55 3.71
N TYR A 74 -6.58 -0.67 4.05
CA TYR A 74 -5.69 -0.07 3.05
C TYR A 74 -4.79 -1.10 2.38
N TYR A 75 -4.35 -2.10 3.13
CA TYR A 75 -3.58 -3.21 2.56
C TYR A 75 -4.38 -3.95 1.48
N GLY A 76 -5.58 -4.39 1.83
CA GLY A 76 -6.46 -5.06 0.87
C GLY A 76 -6.85 -4.19 -0.32
N ALA A 77 -7.15 -2.92 -0.07
CA ALA A 77 -7.53 -1.95 -1.10
C ALA A 77 -6.36 -1.66 -2.06
N ALA A 78 -5.14 -1.52 -1.54
CA ALA A 78 -3.96 -1.30 -2.36
C ALA A 78 -3.68 -2.50 -3.27
N LEU A 79 -3.77 -3.71 -2.74
CA LEU A 79 -3.64 -4.94 -3.53
C LEU A 79 -4.70 -5.01 -4.63
N TYR A 80 -5.94 -4.69 -4.30
CA TYR A 80 -7.05 -4.67 -5.26
C TYR A 80 -6.80 -3.68 -6.39
N LYS A 81 -6.40 -2.45 -6.05
CA LYS A 81 -6.10 -1.40 -7.02
C LYS A 81 -4.89 -1.74 -7.89
N ASP A 82 -3.93 -2.47 -7.34
CA ASP A 82 -2.74 -2.94 -8.06
C ASP A 82 -3.00 -4.17 -8.93
N GLY A 83 -4.20 -4.73 -8.87
CA GLY A 83 -4.60 -5.89 -9.68
C GLY A 83 -4.30 -7.25 -9.08
N ASP A 84 -3.78 -7.31 -7.86
CA ASP A 84 -3.57 -8.57 -7.15
C ASP A 84 -4.86 -9.00 -6.44
N PHE A 85 -5.83 -9.46 -7.22
CA PHE A 85 -7.15 -9.82 -6.72
C PHE A 85 -7.14 -11.05 -5.82
N VAL A 86 -6.21 -11.96 -6.03
CA VAL A 86 -6.10 -13.19 -5.22
C VAL A 86 -5.69 -12.85 -3.79
N THR A 87 -4.61 -12.09 -3.63
CA THR A 87 -4.13 -11.69 -2.29
C THR A 87 -5.10 -10.72 -1.63
N SER A 88 -5.62 -9.76 -2.38
CA SER A 88 -6.66 -8.84 -1.91
C SER A 88 -7.88 -9.58 -1.36
N GLY A 89 -8.33 -10.60 -2.08
CA GLY A 89 -9.47 -11.42 -1.66
C GLY A 89 -9.24 -12.12 -0.33
N LYS A 90 -8.05 -12.64 -0.11
CA LYS A 90 -7.67 -13.26 1.17
C LYS A 90 -7.65 -12.24 2.31
N VAL A 91 -7.12 -11.05 2.05
CA VAL A 91 -7.06 -9.98 3.05
C VAL A 91 -8.47 -9.52 3.42
N PHE A 92 -9.34 -9.30 2.45
CA PHE A 92 -10.70 -8.84 2.70
C PHE A 92 -11.60 -9.94 3.31
N ASP A 93 -11.39 -11.19 2.95
CA ASP A 93 -12.11 -12.29 3.59
C ASP A 93 -11.79 -12.36 5.09
N ALA A 94 -10.53 -12.24 5.45
CA ALA A 94 -10.11 -12.16 6.85
C ALA A 94 -10.63 -10.88 7.51
N PHE A 95 -10.60 -9.75 6.81
CA PHE A 95 -11.05 -8.45 7.32
C PHE A 95 -12.52 -8.50 7.75
N ARG A 96 -13.40 -8.95 6.89
CA ARG A 96 -14.85 -8.98 7.18
C ARG A 96 -15.22 -9.90 8.34
N ARG A 97 -14.42 -10.92 8.59
CA ARG A 97 -14.61 -11.82 9.74
C ARG A 97 -14.08 -11.22 11.04
N THR A 98 -12.94 -10.56 10.98
CA THR A 98 -12.23 -10.01 12.13
C THR A 98 -12.80 -8.65 12.56
N TYR A 99 -13.10 -7.80 11.59
CA TYR A 99 -13.52 -6.40 11.81
C TYR A 99 -14.92 -6.14 11.29
N SER A 100 -15.88 -7.01 11.64
CA SER A 100 -17.26 -6.94 11.16
C SER A 100 -18.00 -5.65 11.52
N ARG A 101 -17.50 -4.89 12.50
CA ARG A 101 -18.09 -3.61 12.93
C ARG A 101 -17.30 -2.39 12.45
N SER A 102 -16.26 -2.60 11.66
CA SER A 102 -15.45 -1.51 11.12
C SER A 102 -16.27 -0.66 10.14
N PRO A 103 -16.06 0.67 10.10
CA PRO A 103 -16.71 1.53 9.10
C PRO A 103 -16.26 1.19 7.67
N PHE A 104 -15.17 0.43 7.50
CA PHE A 104 -14.67 0.00 6.18
C PHE A 104 -15.28 -1.31 5.68
N VAL A 105 -16.12 -1.99 6.47
CA VAL A 105 -16.59 -3.33 6.13
C VAL A 105 -17.39 -3.37 4.83
N GLU A 106 -18.21 -2.36 4.58
CA GLU A 106 -19.04 -2.29 3.37
C GLU A 106 -18.17 -2.16 2.11
N ASP A 107 -17.19 -1.26 2.13
CA ASP A 107 -16.24 -1.09 1.02
C ASP A 107 -15.39 -2.34 0.82
N ALA A 108 -14.97 -2.97 1.91
CA ALA A 108 -14.18 -4.21 1.87
C ALA A 108 -14.97 -5.35 1.23
N GLU A 109 -16.24 -5.50 1.58
CA GLU A 109 -17.13 -6.51 0.98
C GLU A 109 -17.35 -6.25 -0.51
N TYR A 110 -17.50 -5.00 -0.90
CA TYR A 110 -17.64 -4.62 -2.29
C TYR A 110 -16.41 -4.99 -3.11
N MET A 111 -15.21 -4.63 -2.64
CA MET A 111 -13.95 -4.96 -3.33
C MET A 111 -13.68 -6.47 -3.31
N TYR A 112 -14.04 -7.15 -2.24
CA TYR A 112 -13.95 -8.60 -2.17
C TYR A 112 -14.78 -9.26 -3.27
N ALA A 113 -16.04 -8.90 -3.37
CA ALA A 113 -16.96 -9.48 -4.37
C ALA A 113 -16.51 -9.16 -5.80
N LYS A 114 -16.11 -7.90 -6.03
CA LYS A 114 -15.64 -7.46 -7.34
C LYS A 114 -14.31 -8.12 -7.72
N GLY A 115 -13.41 -8.30 -6.77
CA GLY A 115 -12.14 -8.99 -6.96
C GLY A 115 -12.34 -10.46 -7.36
N LEU A 116 -13.32 -11.13 -6.79
CA LEU A 116 -13.69 -12.50 -7.18
C LEU A 116 -14.14 -12.56 -8.65
N TYR A 117 -14.84 -11.54 -9.10
CA TYR A 117 -15.28 -11.45 -10.50
C TYR A 117 -14.10 -11.29 -11.46
N TYR A 118 -13.07 -10.54 -11.07
CA TYR A 118 -11.89 -10.30 -11.91
C TYR A 118 -10.79 -11.36 -11.78
N SER A 119 -10.86 -12.19 -10.76
CA SER A 119 -9.81 -13.22 -10.53
C SER A 119 -9.95 -14.47 -11.39
#